data_a2907940fb42ea1e5cd3d213237a91dc
#
_entry.id   a2907940fb42ea1e5cd3d213237a91dc
#
_cell.length_a   1.000
_cell.length_b   1.000
_cell.length_c   1.000
_cell.angle_alpha   90.00
_cell.angle_beta   90.00
_cell.angle_gamma   90.00
#
_symmetry.space_group_name_H-M   'P 1'
#
loop_
_entity.id
_entity.type
_entity.pdbx_description
1 polymer ?
#
loop_
_entity_poly.entity_id
_entity_poly.type
_entity_poly.pdbx_seq_one_letter_code
_entity_poly.pdbx_strand_id
1 'polypeptide(L)'
;MKKIFLTLLLSFAIISCETSTEENSEFPSVVDSTKYEEIANAWTDAINSQDIDLAMSYFSDDAVWSFPNGVQVEGKDAISNLMQTTSSIWTSITNSDDTNYLALEGTNEAGEDFKVLMSWGASTYANDENSITIPYHNVIFFNDDNKMSFQGGFYDRTKFLEAYDVDPIK
;
A
#
# COMPACT_ATOMS: atom_id res chain seq x y z
N MET A 1 54.28 -14.62 61.39
CA MET A 1 53.54 -13.56 60.65
C MET A 1 53.17 -14.14 59.31
N LYS A 2 51.94 -14.69 59.19
CA LYS A 2 51.48 -15.32 57.99
C LYS A 2 50.55 -14.30 57.27
N LYS A 3 50.97 -13.85 56.10
CA LYS A 3 50.13 -12.99 55.24
C LYS A 3 49.13 -13.86 54.48
N ILE A 4 47.87 -13.69 54.80
CA ILE A 4 46.76 -14.33 54.07
C ILE A 4 46.46 -13.45 52.87
N PHE A 5 46.72 -13.95 51.66
CA PHE A 5 46.32 -13.34 50.40
C PHE A 5 44.85 -13.73 50.13
N LEU A 6 43.96 -12.79 50.31
CA LEU A 6 42.54 -12.99 49.97
C LEU A 6 42.37 -12.65 48.48
N THR A 7 42.36 -13.67 47.66
CA THR A 7 42.07 -13.52 46.23
C THR A 7 40.57 -13.40 46.06
N LEU A 8 40.10 -12.18 45.82
CA LEU A 8 38.71 -11.89 45.50
C LEU A 8 38.47 -12.27 44.04
N LEU A 9 37.85 -13.43 43.83
CA LEU A 9 37.40 -13.86 42.50
C LEU A 9 36.14 -13.07 42.16
N LEU A 10 36.28 -12.04 41.32
CA LEU A 10 35.19 -11.29 40.78
C LEU A 10 34.60 -12.12 39.61
N SER A 11 33.61 -12.97 39.91
CA SER A 11 32.79 -13.62 38.89
C SER A 11 31.88 -12.59 38.26
N PHE A 12 32.24 -12.11 37.09
CA PHE A 12 31.35 -11.42 36.22
C PHE A 12 30.29 -12.43 35.72
N ALA A 13 29.15 -12.47 36.39
CA ALA A 13 27.94 -13.04 35.80
C ALA A 13 27.52 -12.11 34.67
N ILE A 14 27.90 -12.43 33.45
CA ILE A 14 27.24 -11.89 32.25
C ILE A 14 25.85 -12.44 32.29
N ILE A 15 24.92 -11.65 32.82
CA ILE A 15 23.48 -11.86 32.60
C ILE A 15 23.29 -11.55 31.15
N SER A 16 23.38 -12.59 30.30
CA SER A 16 22.82 -12.57 28.96
C SER A 16 21.33 -12.39 29.16
N CYS A 17 20.85 -11.19 28.94
CA CYS A 17 19.44 -10.91 28.74
C CYS A 17 19.09 -11.58 27.42
N GLU A 18 18.76 -12.88 27.44
CA GLU A 18 17.94 -13.45 26.40
C GLU A 18 16.58 -12.77 26.55
N THR A 19 16.42 -11.65 25.87
CA THR A 19 15.08 -11.15 25.52
C THR A 19 14.49 -12.18 24.56
N SER A 20 13.82 -13.20 25.11
CA SER A 20 12.76 -13.87 24.39
C SER A 20 11.64 -12.87 24.24
N THR A 21 11.76 -12.00 23.27
CA THR A 21 10.64 -11.22 22.77
C THR A 21 9.77 -12.14 21.94
N GLU A 22 8.87 -12.88 22.61
CA GLU A 22 7.53 -13.03 22.06
C GLU A 22 6.94 -11.61 22.16
N GLU A 23 7.38 -10.74 21.28
CA GLU A 23 6.70 -9.46 21.08
C GLU A 23 5.35 -9.75 20.43
N ASN A 24 4.31 -9.79 21.27
CA ASN A 24 3.07 -9.16 20.90
C ASN A 24 3.39 -7.67 20.77
N SER A 25 3.99 -7.27 19.65
CA SER A 25 4.27 -5.87 19.41
C SER A 25 2.92 -5.21 19.21
N GLU A 26 2.58 -4.23 20.07
CA GLU A 26 1.43 -3.32 19.87
C GLU A 26 1.52 -2.56 18.54
N PHE A 27 2.62 -2.72 17.80
CA PHE A 27 2.91 -2.02 16.56
C PHE A 27 2.98 -3.00 15.40
N PRO A 28 2.50 -2.58 14.21
CA PRO A 28 2.65 -3.38 12.99
C PRO A 28 4.12 -3.64 12.67
N SER A 29 4.39 -4.82 12.12
CA SER A 29 5.72 -5.19 11.65
C SER A 29 5.93 -4.74 10.21
N VAL A 30 7.11 -4.18 9.92
CA VAL A 30 7.55 -3.97 8.54
C VAL A 30 7.89 -5.33 7.94
N VAL A 31 7.30 -5.64 6.80
CA VAL A 31 7.51 -6.90 6.09
C VAL A 31 8.06 -6.67 4.68
N ASP A 32 8.50 -7.72 4.02
CA ASP A 32 8.92 -7.67 2.61
C ASP A 32 7.72 -7.25 1.74
N SER A 33 7.90 -6.15 1.00
CA SER A 33 6.86 -5.54 0.17
C SER A 33 6.67 -6.24 -1.18
N THR A 34 7.62 -7.06 -1.63
CA THR A 34 7.70 -7.62 -3.00
C THR A 34 6.37 -8.23 -3.47
N LYS A 35 5.75 -9.06 -2.63
CA LYS A 35 4.47 -9.69 -2.95
C LYS A 35 3.34 -8.70 -3.24
N TYR A 36 3.26 -7.65 -2.44
CA TYR A 36 2.22 -6.63 -2.56
C TYR A 36 2.49 -5.68 -3.71
N GLU A 37 3.76 -5.38 -3.97
CA GLU A 37 4.21 -4.62 -5.16
C GLU A 37 3.86 -5.35 -6.45
N GLU A 38 4.10 -6.67 -6.51
CA GLU A 38 3.73 -7.49 -7.67
C GLU A 38 2.23 -7.42 -7.96
N ILE A 39 1.37 -7.46 -6.93
CA ILE A 39 -0.08 -7.33 -7.10
C ILE A 39 -0.45 -5.93 -7.62
N ALA A 40 0.11 -4.87 -7.02
CA ALA A 40 -0.17 -3.50 -7.42
C ALA A 40 0.31 -3.20 -8.85
N ASN A 41 1.48 -3.72 -9.24
CA ASN A 41 2.02 -3.57 -10.59
C ASN A 41 1.19 -4.37 -11.61
N ALA A 42 0.83 -5.63 -11.31
CA ALA A 42 -0.01 -6.45 -12.18
C ALA A 42 -1.40 -5.83 -12.39
N TRP A 43 -1.97 -5.19 -11.37
CA TRP A 43 -3.19 -4.40 -11.49
C TRP A 43 -3.01 -3.21 -12.44
N THR A 44 -1.91 -2.45 -12.32
CA THR A 44 -1.58 -1.33 -13.22
C THR A 44 -1.40 -1.82 -14.67
N ASP A 45 -0.74 -2.95 -14.86
CA ASP A 45 -0.53 -3.55 -16.19
C ASP A 45 -1.86 -4.00 -16.82
N ALA A 46 -2.78 -4.53 -16.02
CA ALA A 46 -4.13 -4.90 -16.49
C ALA A 46 -4.92 -3.66 -16.97
N ILE A 47 -4.82 -2.54 -16.24
CA ILE A 47 -5.43 -1.27 -16.67
C ILE A 47 -4.81 -0.79 -17.98
N ASN A 48 -3.48 -0.81 -18.09
CA ASN A 48 -2.76 -0.38 -19.30
C ASN A 48 -3.09 -1.24 -20.52
N SER A 49 -3.39 -2.52 -20.31
CA SER A 49 -3.87 -3.41 -21.38
C SER A 49 -5.35 -3.30 -21.67
N GLN A 50 -6.08 -2.41 -20.97
CA GLN A 50 -7.53 -2.23 -21.03
C GLN A 50 -8.33 -3.51 -20.66
N ASP A 51 -7.70 -4.43 -19.93
CA ASP A 51 -8.34 -5.62 -19.39
C ASP A 51 -8.94 -5.33 -18.00
N ILE A 52 -10.10 -4.69 -18.00
CA ILE A 52 -10.77 -4.28 -16.76
C ILE A 52 -11.22 -5.51 -15.95
N ASP A 53 -11.58 -6.60 -16.58
CA ASP A 53 -11.96 -7.84 -15.87
C ASP A 53 -10.76 -8.40 -15.10
N LEU A 54 -9.57 -8.43 -15.71
CA LEU A 54 -8.34 -8.81 -15.05
C LEU A 54 -7.99 -7.82 -13.94
N ALA A 55 -8.07 -6.51 -14.19
CA ALA A 55 -7.81 -5.49 -13.18
C ALA A 55 -8.73 -5.68 -11.96
N MET A 56 -10.02 -5.94 -12.19
CA MET A 56 -11.00 -6.19 -11.12
C MET A 56 -10.80 -7.54 -10.41
N SER A 57 -10.05 -8.48 -11.00
CA SER A 57 -9.73 -9.75 -10.34
C SER A 57 -8.83 -9.56 -9.12
N TYR A 58 -8.13 -8.44 -9.00
CA TYR A 58 -7.28 -8.09 -7.86
C TYR A 58 -8.06 -7.50 -6.67
N PHE A 59 -9.32 -7.09 -6.85
CA PHE A 59 -10.16 -6.54 -5.79
C PHE A 59 -11.03 -7.61 -5.12
N SER A 60 -11.31 -7.41 -3.81
CA SER A 60 -12.38 -8.14 -3.13
C SER A 60 -13.75 -7.61 -3.57
N ASP A 61 -14.80 -8.40 -3.35
CA ASP A 61 -16.16 -8.04 -3.80
C ASP A 61 -16.71 -6.82 -3.02
N ASP A 62 -16.27 -6.64 -1.77
CA ASP A 62 -16.64 -5.55 -0.87
C ASP A 62 -15.61 -4.41 -0.83
N ALA A 63 -14.70 -4.37 -1.79
CA ALA A 63 -13.63 -3.37 -1.82
C ALA A 63 -14.14 -1.94 -1.79
N VAL A 64 -13.35 -1.05 -1.19
CA VAL A 64 -13.60 0.39 -1.15
C VAL A 64 -12.46 1.15 -1.82
N TRP A 65 -12.78 2.06 -2.73
CA TRP A 65 -11.82 2.99 -3.30
C TRP A 65 -12.11 4.41 -2.83
N SER A 66 -11.19 5.00 -2.08
CA SER A 66 -11.30 6.34 -1.50
C SER A 66 -10.44 7.35 -2.27
N PHE A 67 -11.01 8.53 -2.52
CA PHE A 67 -10.39 9.61 -3.29
C PHE A 67 -10.08 10.83 -2.42
N PRO A 68 -9.12 11.69 -2.83
CA PRO A 68 -8.69 12.85 -2.04
C PRO A 68 -9.79 13.88 -1.74
N ASN A 69 -10.89 13.87 -2.50
CA ASN A 69 -12.06 14.73 -2.25
C ASN A 69 -13.06 14.15 -1.24
N GLY A 70 -12.72 13.02 -0.61
CA GLY A 70 -13.58 12.34 0.36
C GLY A 70 -14.66 11.44 -0.25
N VAL A 71 -14.74 11.35 -1.58
CA VAL A 71 -15.63 10.39 -2.25
C VAL A 71 -15.09 8.98 -2.04
N GLN A 72 -15.99 8.05 -1.75
CA GLN A 72 -15.72 6.61 -1.70
C GLN A 72 -16.61 5.89 -2.70
N VAL A 73 -16.03 4.94 -3.42
CA VAL A 73 -16.72 4.04 -4.32
C VAL A 73 -16.64 2.65 -3.70
N GLU A 74 -17.79 2.09 -3.36
CA GLU A 74 -17.91 0.85 -2.60
C GLU A 74 -18.43 -0.29 -3.47
N GLY A 75 -17.79 -1.44 -3.34
CA GLY A 75 -18.10 -2.65 -4.06
C GLY A 75 -17.45 -2.74 -5.43
N LYS A 76 -17.08 -3.97 -5.78
CA LYS A 76 -16.34 -4.30 -7.00
C LYS A 76 -17.01 -3.82 -8.28
N ASP A 77 -18.32 -3.93 -8.37
CA ASP A 77 -19.07 -3.51 -9.56
C ASP A 77 -19.02 -1.98 -9.76
N ALA A 78 -19.16 -1.21 -8.68
CA ALA A 78 -19.07 0.25 -8.74
C ALA A 78 -17.65 0.71 -9.09
N ILE A 79 -16.63 0.07 -8.53
CA ILE A 79 -15.22 0.31 -8.86
C ILE A 79 -14.96 -0.03 -10.33
N SER A 80 -15.46 -1.15 -10.83
CA SER A 80 -15.35 -1.55 -12.24
C SER A 80 -15.91 -0.50 -13.19
N ASN A 81 -17.11 0.01 -12.91
CA ASN A 81 -17.73 1.07 -13.71
C ASN A 81 -16.89 2.36 -13.73
N LEU A 82 -16.32 2.74 -12.59
CA LEU A 82 -15.42 3.89 -12.52
C LEU A 82 -14.14 3.64 -13.31
N MET A 83 -13.54 2.44 -13.20
CA MET A 83 -12.34 2.09 -13.94
C MET A 83 -12.59 2.09 -15.46
N GLN A 84 -13.71 1.56 -15.93
CA GLN A 84 -14.08 1.66 -17.35
C GLN A 84 -14.14 3.11 -17.83
N THR A 85 -14.71 4.00 -17.02
CA THR A 85 -14.76 5.44 -17.32
C THR A 85 -13.39 6.06 -17.36
N THR A 86 -12.56 5.84 -16.34
CA THR A 86 -11.22 6.44 -16.26
C THR A 86 -10.25 5.88 -17.30
N SER A 87 -10.32 4.58 -17.61
CA SER A 87 -9.52 3.93 -18.65
C SER A 87 -9.90 4.38 -20.07
N SER A 88 -11.13 4.85 -20.28
CA SER A 88 -11.51 5.47 -21.55
C SER A 88 -10.89 6.86 -21.75
N ILE A 89 -10.46 7.51 -20.66
CA ILE A 89 -9.80 8.83 -20.70
C ILE A 89 -8.28 8.67 -20.76
N TRP A 90 -7.73 7.80 -19.92
CA TRP A 90 -6.30 7.55 -19.80
C TRP A 90 -5.94 6.16 -20.29
N THR A 91 -5.21 6.09 -21.40
CA THR A 91 -4.83 4.81 -22.02
C THR A 91 -3.50 4.27 -21.51
N SER A 92 -2.78 5.05 -20.71
CA SER A 92 -1.49 4.64 -20.13
C SER A 92 -1.30 5.25 -18.75
N ILE A 93 -0.82 4.43 -17.82
CA ILE A 93 -0.38 4.82 -16.48
C ILE A 93 1.04 4.30 -16.29
N THR A 94 1.99 5.19 -16.00
CA THR A 94 3.40 4.83 -15.75
C THR A 94 3.82 5.38 -14.41
N ASN A 95 4.23 4.50 -13.50
CA ASN A 95 4.81 4.89 -12.23
C ASN A 95 6.29 5.26 -12.43
N SER A 96 6.79 6.22 -11.64
CA SER A 96 8.20 6.60 -11.68
C SER A 96 9.09 5.48 -11.14
N ASP A 97 10.31 5.36 -11.69
CA ASP A 97 11.31 4.34 -11.28
C ASP A 97 11.77 4.53 -9.83
N ASP A 98 11.58 5.71 -9.25
CA ASP A 98 11.89 6.06 -7.85
C ASP A 98 10.70 5.90 -6.90
N THR A 99 9.65 5.19 -7.31
CA THR A 99 8.54 4.85 -6.43
C THR A 99 9.03 4.03 -5.24
N ASN A 100 8.68 4.48 -4.04
CA ASN A 100 9.03 3.81 -2.81
C ASN A 100 7.84 3.04 -2.27
N TYR A 101 8.12 1.90 -1.65
CA TYR A 101 7.12 1.01 -1.07
C TYR A 101 7.45 0.70 0.38
N LEU A 102 6.41 0.54 1.18
CA LEU A 102 6.49 0.05 2.55
C LEU A 102 5.30 -0.86 2.81
N ALA A 103 5.57 -2.10 3.20
CA ALA A 103 4.52 -3.03 3.60
C ALA A 103 4.54 -3.25 5.11
N LEU A 104 3.35 -3.28 5.70
CA LEU A 104 3.14 -3.58 7.10
C LEU A 104 2.11 -4.68 7.25
N GLU A 105 2.35 -5.56 8.23
CA GLU A 105 1.37 -6.54 8.71
C GLU A 105 1.25 -6.41 10.22
N GLY A 106 0.06 -6.66 10.74
CA GLY A 106 -0.19 -6.57 12.17
C GLY A 106 -1.64 -6.86 12.52
N THR A 107 -1.97 -6.64 13.79
CA THR A 107 -3.32 -6.76 14.30
C THR A 107 -3.75 -5.39 14.84
N ASN A 108 -4.95 -4.94 14.50
CA ASN A 108 -5.47 -3.65 14.97
C ASN A 108 -6.01 -3.76 16.41
N GLU A 109 -6.43 -2.64 16.99
CA GLU A 109 -6.98 -2.57 18.35
C GLU A 109 -8.25 -3.42 18.53
N ALA A 110 -8.95 -3.75 17.45
CA ALA A 110 -10.13 -4.62 17.48
C ALA A 110 -9.77 -6.12 17.44
N GLY A 111 -8.48 -6.46 17.30
CA GLY A 111 -7.99 -7.82 17.18
C GLY A 111 -8.11 -8.40 15.77
N GLU A 112 -8.25 -7.55 14.74
CA GLU A 112 -8.35 -7.95 13.34
C GLU A 112 -6.99 -7.80 12.67
N ASP A 113 -6.55 -8.85 11.97
CA ASP A 113 -5.31 -8.81 11.20
C ASP A 113 -5.45 -7.89 9.99
N PHE A 114 -4.37 -7.18 9.66
CA PHE A 114 -4.31 -6.34 8.48
C PHE A 114 -2.99 -6.51 7.74
N LYS A 115 -3.06 -6.26 6.44
CA LYS A 115 -1.93 -6.23 5.50
C LYS A 115 -2.07 -4.96 4.69
N VAL A 116 -1.05 -4.13 4.67
CA VAL A 116 -1.09 -2.84 3.97
C VAL A 116 0.18 -2.61 3.18
N LEU A 117 0.00 -2.13 1.94
CA LEU A 117 1.07 -1.56 1.12
C LEU A 117 0.86 -0.05 1.05
N MET A 118 1.86 0.69 1.42
CA MET A 118 1.97 2.13 1.18
C MET A 118 2.97 2.36 0.05
N SER A 119 2.64 3.29 -0.85
CA SER A 119 3.54 3.68 -1.93
C SER A 119 3.49 5.18 -2.14
N TRP A 120 4.64 5.76 -2.48
CA TRP A 120 4.75 7.18 -2.83
C TRP A 120 5.80 7.39 -3.92
N GLY A 121 5.45 8.25 -4.86
CA GLY A 121 6.22 8.52 -6.05
C GLY A 121 5.47 9.50 -6.95
N ALA A 122 5.61 9.32 -8.23
CA ALA A 122 4.83 10.03 -9.23
C ALA A 122 4.25 9.04 -10.25
N SER A 123 3.01 9.30 -10.69
CA SER A 123 2.41 8.57 -11.82
C SER A 123 2.14 9.53 -12.98
N THR A 124 2.49 9.10 -14.16
CA THR A 124 2.15 9.78 -15.41
C THR A 124 0.96 9.08 -16.04
N TYR A 125 -0.12 9.83 -16.21
CA TYR A 125 -1.32 9.43 -16.93
C TYR A 125 -1.27 10.05 -18.31
N ALA A 126 -1.45 9.27 -19.35
CA ALA A 126 -1.37 9.75 -20.73
C ALA A 126 -2.45 9.13 -21.63
N ASN A 127 -2.81 9.87 -22.66
CA ASN A 127 -3.56 9.44 -23.83
C ASN A 127 -2.93 10.11 -25.07
N ASP A 128 -3.56 9.97 -26.24
CA ASP A 128 -3.05 10.53 -27.49
C ASP A 128 -2.93 12.07 -27.50
N GLU A 129 -3.70 12.76 -26.66
CA GLU A 129 -3.81 14.23 -26.65
C GLU A 129 -3.14 14.87 -25.45
N ASN A 130 -3.13 14.18 -24.30
CA ASN A 130 -2.75 14.76 -23.01
C ASN A 130 -1.79 13.85 -22.24
N SER A 131 -0.93 14.47 -21.43
CA SER A 131 -0.11 13.79 -20.44
C SER A 131 0.00 14.62 -19.17
N ILE A 132 -0.30 14.03 -18.04
CA ILE A 132 -0.19 14.67 -16.73
C ILE A 132 0.64 13.80 -15.79
N THR A 133 1.55 14.42 -15.03
CA THR A 133 2.32 13.71 -13.99
C THR A 133 1.91 14.25 -12.63
N ILE A 134 1.58 13.34 -11.73
CA ILE A 134 1.00 13.62 -10.41
C ILE A 134 1.82 12.92 -9.34
N PRO A 135 2.41 13.65 -8.38
CA PRO A 135 2.92 13.06 -7.15
C PRO A 135 1.77 12.43 -6.36
N TYR A 136 2.00 11.26 -5.80
CA TYR A 136 0.98 10.56 -5.04
C TYR A 136 1.54 9.87 -3.79
N HIS A 137 0.63 9.61 -2.86
CA HIS A 137 0.77 8.62 -1.82
C HIS A 137 -0.45 7.71 -1.85
N ASN A 138 -0.24 6.41 -2.03
CA ASN A 138 -1.31 5.41 -2.00
C ASN A 138 -1.20 4.53 -0.76
N VAL A 139 -2.36 4.07 -0.31
CA VAL A 139 -2.51 3.07 0.76
C VAL A 139 -3.43 1.98 0.22
N ILE A 140 -2.98 0.74 0.22
CA ILE A 140 -3.75 -0.41 -0.25
C ILE A 140 -3.80 -1.43 0.89
N PHE A 141 -5.01 -1.78 1.35
CA PHE A 141 -5.20 -2.91 2.27
C PHE A 141 -5.57 -4.16 1.50
N PHE A 142 -5.09 -5.29 2.01
CA PHE A 142 -5.36 -6.60 1.43
C PHE A 142 -6.10 -7.47 2.44
N ASN A 143 -7.05 -8.26 1.94
CA ASN A 143 -7.71 -9.30 2.73
C ASN A 143 -6.86 -10.59 2.81
N ASP A 144 -7.39 -11.63 3.42
CA ASP A 144 -6.68 -12.92 3.59
C ASP A 144 -6.38 -13.62 2.29
N ASP A 145 -7.18 -13.41 1.26
CA ASP A 145 -6.97 -13.92 -0.10
C ASP A 145 -5.99 -13.07 -0.92
N ASN A 146 -5.34 -12.07 -0.29
CA ASN A 146 -4.49 -11.06 -0.93
C ASN A 146 -5.19 -10.27 -2.04
N LYS A 147 -6.49 -10.06 -1.91
CA LYS A 147 -7.26 -9.13 -2.73
C LYS A 147 -7.25 -7.75 -2.11
N MET A 148 -7.17 -6.72 -2.92
CA MET A 148 -7.30 -5.33 -2.49
C MET A 148 -8.70 -5.10 -1.92
N SER A 149 -8.80 -4.91 -0.60
CA SER A 149 -10.05 -4.62 0.10
C SER A 149 -10.28 -3.12 0.27
N PHE A 150 -9.20 -2.34 0.26
CA PHE A 150 -9.27 -0.88 0.29
C PHE A 150 -8.13 -0.30 -0.55
N GLN A 151 -8.43 0.77 -1.26
CA GLN A 151 -7.43 1.62 -1.90
C GLN A 151 -7.74 3.08 -1.59
N GLY A 152 -6.77 3.81 -1.04
CA GLY A 152 -6.86 5.25 -0.81
C GLY A 152 -5.71 5.98 -1.50
N GLY A 153 -6.05 7.02 -2.28
CA GLY A 153 -5.06 7.86 -2.94
C GLY A 153 -5.02 9.26 -2.32
N PHE A 154 -3.83 9.77 -2.08
CA PHE A 154 -3.57 11.14 -1.61
C PHE A 154 -2.75 11.87 -2.67
N TYR A 155 -3.38 12.76 -3.41
CA TYR A 155 -2.77 13.52 -4.50
C TYR A 155 -3.57 14.77 -4.82
N ASP A 156 -2.93 15.74 -5.48
CA ASP A 156 -3.62 16.94 -5.98
C ASP A 156 -4.42 16.58 -7.25
N ARG A 157 -5.73 16.72 -7.19
CA ARG A 157 -6.65 16.45 -8.30
C ARG A 157 -6.72 17.57 -9.35
N THR A 158 -6.12 18.73 -9.09
CA THR A 158 -6.26 19.89 -9.97
C THR A 158 -5.94 19.57 -11.43
N LYS A 159 -4.83 18.88 -11.68
CA LYS A 159 -4.44 18.49 -13.05
C LYS A 159 -5.42 17.53 -13.73
N PHE A 160 -6.03 16.62 -12.96
CA PHE A 160 -7.09 15.78 -13.49
C PHE A 160 -8.32 16.57 -13.86
N LEU A 161 -8.74 17.52 -12.97
CA LEU A 161 -9.92 18.36 -13.21
C LEU A 161 -9.73 19.29 -14.41
N GLU A 162 -8.51 19.76 -14.68
CA GLU A 162 -8.17 20.55 -15.87
C GLU A 162 -8.23 19.72 -17.16
N ALA A 163 -7.99 18.40 -17.06
CA ALA A 163 -7.98 17.48 -18.20
C ALA A 163 -9.35 16.84 -18.49
N TYR A 164 -10.30 16.95 -17.57
CA TYR A 164 -11.64 16.35 -17.73
C TYR A 164 -12.68 17.39 -18.16
N ASP A 165 -13.50 17.07 -19.14
CA ASP A 165 -14.71 17.84 -19.43
C ASP A 165 -15.74 17.71 -18.29
N VAL A 166 -15.80 16.53 -17.69
CA VAL A 166 -16.68 16.18 -16.56
C VAL A 166 -15.90 15.35 -15.56
N ASP A 167 -15.85 15.77 -14.30
CA ASP A 167 -15.20 15.02 -13.24
C ASP A 167 -15.91 13.65 -13.04
N PRO A 168 -15.24 12.51 -13.28
CA PRO A 168 -15.81 11.19 -13.08
C PRO A 168 -15.97 10.79 -11.60
N ILE A 169 -15.34 11.56 -10.68
CA ILE A 169 -15.28 11.26 -9.25
C ILE A 169 -16.01 12.37 -8.49
N LYS A 170 -17.33 12.21 -8.31
CA LYS A 170 -18.20 13.20 -7.65
C LYS A 170 -18.88 12.61 -6.43
#